data_4d9952b4209254e8ecbbfd5c4d6d58b5
#
_entry.id   4d9952b4209254e8ecbbfd5c4d6d58b5
#
_cell.length_a   1.000
_cell.length_b   1.000
_cell.length_c   1.000
_cell.angle_alpha   90.00
_cell.angle_beta   90.00
_cell.angle_gamma   90.00
#
_symmetry.space_group_name_H-M   'P 1'
#
loop_
_entity.id
_entity.type
_entity.pdbx_description
1 polymer ?
#
loop_
_entity_poly.entity_id
_entity_poly.type
_entity_poly.pdbx_seq_one_letter_code
_entity_poly.pdbx_strand_id
1 'polypeptide(L)'
;MKYALLQNLLRENAVSLNKPTATAEVLHQLADSIDKRALVIIFTDMFSNGNTEELFSALQHLRYNKHEIILFHVKDKRMEEQFEFSNRPHIFIDMESGREIKFSPNEIRETYKEKIKEFYQEIKLRCGQYHIDFVEADINEGFREVLLPYLIKRSKLY
;
A
#
# COMPACT_ATOMS: atom_id res chain seq x y z
N MET A 1 -2.77 27.53 -6.89
CA MET A 1 -1.43 27.37 -6.30
C MET A 1 -1.20 25.98 -5.66
N LYS A 2 -2.17 25.37 -4.97
CA LYS A 2 -2.01 24.06 -4.31
C LYS A 2 -1.86 22.86 -5.27
N TYR A 3 -2.50 22.87 -6.45
CA TYR A 3 -2.36 21.82 -7.46
C TYR A 3 -0.97 21.74 -8.10
N ALA A 4 -0.27 22.87 -8.19
CA ALA A 4 1.07 22.90 -8.77
C ALA A 4 2.12 22.25 -7.85
N LEU A 5 1.95 22.35 -6.53
CA LEU A 5 2.83 21.71 -5.56
C LEU A 5 2.68 20.17 -5.61
N LEU A 6 1.43 19.68 -5.68
CA LEU A 6 1.15 18.25 -5.80
C LEU A 6 1.70 17.67 -7.11
N GLN A 7 1.53 18.39 -8.24
CA GLN A 7 2.10 18.01 -9.53
C GLN A 7 3.63 18.01 -9.54
N ASN A 8 4.26 18.94 -8.82
CA ASN A 8 5.72 18.97 -8.72
C ASN A 8 6.24 17.80 -7.86
N LEU A 9 5.61 17.53 -6.72
CA LEU A 9 5.95 16.37 -5.87
C LEU A 9 5.77 15.04 -6.63
N LEU A 10 4.72 14.90 -7.43
CA LEU A 10 4.50 13.73 -8.27
C LEU A 10 5.49 13.65 -9.43
N ARG A 11 5.91 14.78 -10.02
CA ARG A 11 6.91 14.84 -11.08
C ARG A 11 8.34 14.56 -10.59
N GLU A 12 8.72 15.09 -9.45
CA GLU A 12 10.04 14.83 -8.87
C GLU A 12 10.20 13.35 -8.49
N ASN A 13 9.14 12.69 -8.01
CA ASN A 13 9.15 11.26 -7.73
C ASN A 13 9.05 10.38 -8.97
N ALA A 14 8.42 10.83 -10.05
CA ALA A 14 8.33 10.07 -11.31
C ALA A 14 9.66 9.98 -12.09
N VAL A 15 10.63 10.84 -11.79
CA VAL A 15 11.94 10.87 -12.47
C VAL A 15 12.98 9.96 -11.80
N SER A 16 12.68 9.41 -10.63
CA SER A 16 13.62 8.57 -9.87
C SER A 16 13.22 7.09 -9.88
N LEU A 17 13.26 6.45 -11.04
CA LEU A 17 13.01 5.01 -11.20
C LEU A 17 14.00 4.08 -10.46
N ASN A 18 14.99 4.62 -9.75
CA ASN A 18 16.04 3.85 -9.07
C ASN A 18 16.33 4.28 -7.62
N LYS A 19 15.42 5.04 -6.98
CA LYS A 19 15.54 5.31 -5.54
C LYS A 19 14.48 4.53 -4.78
N PRO A 20 14.81 3.91 -3.63
CA PRO A 20 13.77 3.36 -2.76
C PRO A 20 12.74 4.44 -2.51
N THR A 21 11.48 4.10 -2.68
CA THR A 21 10.36 5.05 -2.62
C THR A 21 10.33 5.68 -1.24
N ALA A 22 10.66 6.95 -1.14
CA ALA A 22 10.57 7.72 0.10
C ALA A 22 9.10 8.03 0.45
N THR A 23 8.23 7.00 0.38
CA THR A 23 6.78 7.13 0.58
C THR A 23 6.44 7.78 1.91
N ALA A 24 7.13 7.39 2.98
CA ALA A 24 6.91 7.94 4.30
C ALA A 24 7.27 9.44 4.36
N GLU A 25 8.41 9.81 3.75
CA GLU A 25 8.86 11.22 3.69
C GLU A 25 7.86 12.10 2.93
N VAL A 26 7.37 11.62 1.78
CA VAL A 26 6.35 12.32 0.98
C VAL A 26 5.06 12.49 1.78
N LEU A 27 4.63 11.48 2.52
CA LEU A 27 3.43 11.56 3.36
C LEU A 27 3.61 12.52 4.54
N HIS A 28 4.79 12.59 5.14
CA HIS A 28 5.10 13.60 6.17
C HIS A 28 5.04 15.01 5.58
N GLN A 29 5.68 15.25 4.43
CA GLN A 29 5.62 16.55 3.74
C GLN A 29 4.18 16.93 3.36
N LEU A 30 3.38 15.94 2.92
CA LEU A 30 1.97 16.16 2.63
C LEU A 30 1.21 16.59 3.89
N ALA A 31 1.45 15.92 5.03
CA ALA A 31 0.82 16.26 6.30
C ALA A 31 1.12 17.70 6.74
N ASP A 32 2.36 18.18 6.51
CA ASP A 32 2.76 19.54 6.82
C ASP A 32 2.22 20.60 5.84
N SER A 33 1.94 20.19 4.59
CA SER A 33 1.51 21.12 3.54
C SER A 33 0.00 21.38 3.48
N ILE A 34 -0.82 20.57 4.13
CA ILE A 34 -2.28 20.67 4.10
C ILE A 34 -2.78 21.41 5.34
N ASP A 35 -3.22 22.67 5.20
CA ASP A 35 -3.68 23.51 6.31
C ASP A 35 -5.07 23.16 6.87
N LYS A 36 -5.87 22.41 6.14
CA LYS A 36 -7.27 22.11 6.50
C LYS A 36 -7.50 20.62 6.51
N ARG A 37 -8.54 20.17 7.24
CA ARG A 37 -8.99 18.78 7.17
C ARG A 37 -9.22 18.37 5.72
N ALA A 38 -8.62 17.27 5.33
CA ALA A 38 -8.71 16.71 3.99
C ALA A 38 -8.99 15.20 4.06
N LEU A 39 -9.51 14.68 2.98
CA LEU A 39 -9.55 13.24 2.71
C LEU A 39 -8.30 12.90 1.89
N VAL A 40 -7.46 12.05 2.44
CA VAL A 40 -6.24 11.54 1.79
C VAL A 40 -6.51 10.12 1.35
N ILE A 41 -6.43 9.88 0.05
CA ILE A 41 -6.62 8.55 -0.55
C ILE A 41 -5.26 8.07 -1.03
N ILE A 42 -4.83 6.92 -0.53
CA ILE A 42 -3.54 6.32 -0.81
C ILE A 42 -3.76 4.98 -1.50
N PHE A 43 -3.12 4.78 -2.64
CA PHE A 43 -3.05 3.49 -3.32
C PHE A 43 -1.63 2.97 -3.19
N THR A 44 -1.46 1.77 -2.66
CA THR A 44 -0.14 1.16 -2.44
C THR A 44 -0.24 -0.35 -2.54
N ASP A 45 0.82 -0.97 -3.02
CA ASP A 45 1.01 -2.42 -3.03
C ASP A 45 1.64 -2.95 -1.72
N MET A 46 2.05 -2.04 -0.82
CA MET A 46 2.67 -2.34 0.48
C MET A 46 3.98 -3.13 0.42
N PHE A 47 4.50 -3.45 -0.77
CA PHE A 47 5.73 -4.22 -0.95
C PHE A 47 6.99 -3.36 -1.05
N SER A 48 6.91 -2.05 -0.83
CA SER A 48 8.11 -1.25 -0.78
C SER A 48 9.04 -1.79 0.32
N ASN A 49 10.32 -1.93 0.02
CA ASN A 49 11.37 -2.31 0.98
C ASN A 49 11.51 -1.28 2.13
N GLY A 50 10.55 -0.36 2.21
CA GLY A 50 10.40 0.62 3.27
C GLY A 50 9.97 -0.04 4.57
N ASN A 51 10.48 0.52 5.64
CA ASN A 51 10.10 0.16 6.98
C ASN A 51 8.59 0.43 7.18
N THR A 52 7.80 -0.60 7.40
CA THR A 52 6.36 -0.48 7.70
C THR A 52 6.12 0.50 8.86
N GLU A 53 7.05 0.58 9.81
CA GLU A 53 7.01 1.54 10.91
C GLU A 53 7.06 2.99 10.43
N GLU A 54 7.91 3.29 9.47
CA GLU A 54 8.01 4.65 8.90
C GLU A 54 6.74 5.03 8.17
N LEU A 55 6.16 4.11 7.40
CA LEU A 55 4.87 4.32 6.74
C LEU A 55 3.77 4.64 7.77
N PHE A 56 3.65 3.82 8.82
CA PHE A 56 2.63 4.07 9.85
C PHE A 56 2.90 5.33 10.66
N SER A 57 4.15 5.71 10.88
CA SER A 57 4.50 7.00 11.47
C SER A 57 3.97 8.18 10.64
N ALA A 58 4.16 8.12 9.32
CA ALA A 58 3.66 9.16 8.43
C ALA A 58 2.11 9.19 8.36
N LEU A 59 1.46 8.02 8.36
CA LEU A 59 0.00 7.93 8.43
C LEU A 59 -0.55 8.49 9.77
N GLN A 60 0.14 8.24 10.88
CA GLN A 60 -0.20 8.85 12.18
C GLN A 60 -0.07 10.37 12.15
N HIS A 61 0.96 10.91 11.51
CA HIS A 61 1.14 12.35 11.35
C HIS A 61 -0.06 12.97 10.61
N LEU A 62 -0.49 12.37 9.50
CA LEU A 62 -1.70 12.79 8.79
C LEU A 62 -2.95 12.73 9.69
N ARG A 63 -3.11 11.66 10.48
CA ARG A 63 -4.23 11.51 11.43
C ARG A 63 -4.17 12.55 12.57
N TYR A 64 -2.97 12.83 13.09
CA TYR A 64 -2.78 13.88 14.09
C TYR A 64 -3.26 15.25 13.60
N ASN A 65 -3.00 15.58 12.34
CA ASN A 65 -3.48 16.77 11.67
C ASN A 65 -4.97 16.70 11.26
N LYS A 66 -5.69 15.67 11.76
CA LYS A 66 -7.14 15.47 11.59
C LYS A 66 -7.59 15.20 10.14
N HIS A 67 -6.68 14.70 9.30
CA HIS A 67 -7.06 14.22 7.98
C HIS A 67 -7.77 12.86 8.08
N GLU A 68 -8.74 12.62 7.21
CA GLU A 68 -9.28 11.28 6.97
C GLU A 68 -8.35 10.54 6.01
N ILE A 69 -8.09 9.26 6.27
CA ILE A 69 -7.22 8.45 5.43
C ILE A 69 -7.97 7.22 4.97
N ILE A 70 -7.91 6.98 3.66
CA ILE A 70 -8.32 5.73 3.03
C ILE A 70 -7.08 5.11 2.39
N LEU A 71 -6.74 3.91 2.82
CA LEU A 71 -5.62 3.14 2.29
C LEU A 71 -6.16 1.99 1.43
N PHE A 72 -6.02 2.12 0.11
CA PHE A 72 -6.28 1.04 -0.83
C PHE A 72 -5.02 0.19 -0.98
N HIS A 73 -5.08 -1.02 -0.45
CA HIS A 73 -4.05 -2.02 -0.66
C HIS A 73 -4.31 -2.75 -1.96
N VAL A 74 -3.56 -2.36 -2.99
CA VAL A 74 -3.67 -2.93 -4.34
C VAL A 74 -2.77 -4.16 -4.43
N LYS A 75 -3.35 -5.31 -4.75
CA LYS A 75 -2.63 -6.59 -4.77
C LYS A 75 -3.15 -7.52 -5.88
N ASP A 76 -2.32 -8.44 -6.30
CA ASP A 76 -2.74 -9.60 -7.06
C ASP A 76 -2.97 -10.79 -6.11
N LYS A 77 -4.23 -11.00 -5.73
CA LYS A 77 -4.60 -12.05 -4.78
C LYS A 77 -4.16 -13.45 -5.22
N ARG A 78 -4.17 -13.73 -6.52
CA ARG A 78 -3.76 -15.04 -7.05
C ARG A 78 -2.27 -15.26 -6.86
N MET A 79 -1.46 -14.27 -7.20
CA MET A 79 0.00 -14.38 -7.12
C MET A 79 0.51 -14.16 -5.70
N GLU A 80 -0.02 -13.17 -5.00
CA GLU A 80 0.49 -12.73 -3.71
C GLU A 80 -0.08 -13.52 -2.52
N GLU A 81 -1.39 -13.86 -2.50
CA GLU A 81 -1.97 -14.61 -1.40
C GLU A 81 -2.04 -16.11 -1.69
N GLN A 82 -2.48 -16.49 -2.90
CA GLN A 82 -2.69 -17.89 -3.26
C GLN A 82 -1.41 -18.54 -3.75
N PHE A 83 -0.39 -17.74 -4.10
CA PHE A 83 0.89 -18.18 -4.62
C PHE A 83 0.72 -19.14 -5.82
N GLU A 84 -0.10 -18.70 -6.79
CA GLU A 84 -0.45 -19.48 -7.99
C GLU A 84 0.67 -19.46 -9.03
N PHE A 85 1.86 -19.90 -8.66
CA PHE A 85 2.96 -20.13 -9.59
C PHE A 85 2.97 -21.57 -10.09
N SER A 86 3.41 -21.76 -11.33
CA SER A 86 3.64 -23.10 -11.87
C SER A 86 4.71 -23.82 -11.03
N ASN A 87 4.61 -25.16 -10.95
CA ASN A 87 5.54 -25.98 -10.15
C ASN A 87 6.95 -26.13 -10.77
N ARG A 88 7.35 -25.20 -11.65
CA ARG A 88 8.70 -25.15 -12.22
C ARG A 88 9.57 -24.23 -11.41
N PRO A 89 10.90 -24.45 -11.39
CA PRO A 89 11.81 -23.46 -10.79
C PRO A 89 11.65 -22.11 -11.44
N HIS A 90 11.50 -21.07 -10.63
CA HIS A 90 11.40 -19.67 -11.06
C HIS A 90 12.62 -18.88 -10.58
N ILE A 91 12.97 -17.87 -11.36
CA ILE A 91 13.91 -16.83 -10.95
C ILE A 91 13.05 -15.61 -10.61
N PHE A 92 13.06 -15.21 -9.35
CA PHE A 92 12.41 -13.98 -8.91
C PHE A 92 13.47 -12.88 -8.90
N ILE A 93 13.17 -11.79 -9.55
CA ILE A 93 14.03 -10.62 -9.64
C ILE A 93 13.35 -9.50 -8.86
N ASP A 94 14.03 -9.04 -7.82
CA ASP A 94 13.60 -7.85 -7.12
C ASP A 94 13.81 -6.63 -8.03
N MET A 95 12.74 -5.98 -8.41
CA MET A 95 12.75 -4.86 -9.35
C MET A 95 13.48 -3.62 -8.82
N GLU A 96 13.60 -3.49 -7.49
CA GLU A 96 14.28 -2.36 -6.87
C GLU A 96 15.79 -2.59 -6.72
N SER A 97 16.18 -3.77 -6.24
CA SER A 97 17.59 -4.10 -5.97
C SER A 97 18.27 -4.89 -7.09
N GLY A 98 17.51 -5.45 -8.03
CA GLY A 98 18.00 -6.34 -9.07
C GLY A 98 18.46 -7.71 -8.55
N ARG A 99 18.21 -8.05 -7.29
CA ARG A 99 18.58 -9.35 -6.72
C ARG A 99 17.75 -10.46 -7.31
N GLU A 100 18.43 -11.54 -7.66
CA GLU A 100 17.80 -12.76 -8.17
C GLU A 100 17.75 -13.83 -7.09
N ILE A 101 16.56 -14.43 -6.91
CA ILE A 101 16.35 -15.56 -6.02
C ILE A 101 15.76 -16.70 -6.84
N LYS A 102 16.44 -17.84 -6.83
CA LYS A 102 15.97 -19.08 -7.48
C LYS A 102 15.37 -20.00 -6.43
N PHE A 103 14.11 -20.39 -6.61
CA PHE A 103 13.48 -21.39 -5.76
C PHE A 103 12.38 -22.15 -6.48
N SER A 104 12.01 -23.29 -5.92
CA SER A 104 10.85 -24.09 -6.33
C SER A 104 9.61 -23.60 -5.55
N PRO A 105 8.54 -23.13 -6.21
CA PRO A 105 7.37 -22.62 -5.50
C PRO A 105 6.77 -23.59 -4.47
N ASN A 106 6.84 -24.88 -4.72
CA ASN A 106 6.31 -25.88 -3.80
C ASN A 106 7.02 -25.92 -2.44
N GLU A 107 8.31 -25.59 -2.40
CA GLU A 107 9.11 -25.68 -1.16
C GLU A 107 8.74 -24.58 -0.16
N ILE A 108 8.31 -23.43 -0.67
CA ILE A 108 8.08 -22.25 0.17
C ILE A 108 6.60 -21.82 0.24
N ARG A 109 5.72 -22.45 -0.54
CA ARG A 109 4.31 -22.04 -0.71
C ARG A 109 3.60 -21.85 0.63
N GLU A 110 3.63 -22.86 1.49
CA GLU A 110 2.89 -22.82 2.76
C GLU A 110 3.48 -21.77 3.72
N THR A 111 4.80 -21.76 3.85
CA THR A 111 5.49 -20.75 4.69
C THR A 111 5.27 -19.32 4.19
N TYR A 112 5.23 -19.15 2.87
CA TYR A 112 4.93 -17.84 2.28
C TYR A 112 3.50 -17.42 2.58
N LYS A 113 2.51 -18.29 2.37
CA LYS A 113 1.09 -18.00 2.63
C LYS A 113 0.82 -17.63 4.08
N GLU A 114 1.47 -18.34 5.03
CA GLU A 114 1.37 -18.01 6.45
C GLU A 114 1.91 -16.59 6.72
N LYS A 115 3.12 -16.31 6.25
CA LYS A 115 3.77 -14.99 6.47
C LYS A 115 3.01 -13.84 5.83
N ILE A 116 2.52 -14.01 4.61
CA ILE A 116 1.76 -12.95 3.93
C ILE A 116 0.42 -12.70 4.62
N LYS A 117 -0.22 -13.75 5.13
CA LYS A 117 -1.45 -13.63 5.91
C LYS A 117 -1.23 -12.88 7.22
N GLU A 118 -0.15 -13.21 7.96
CA GLU A 118 0.24 -12.50 9.18
C GLU A 118 0.51 -11.02 8.89
N PHE A 119 1.25 -10.74 7.84
CA PHE A 119 1.56 -9.37 7.39
C PHE A 119 0.29 -8.56 7.12
N TYR A 120 -0.66 -9.11 6.35
CA TYR A 120 -1.91 -8.41 6.06
C TYR A 120 -2.80 -8.22 7.29
N GLN A 121 -2.80 -9.18 8.20
CA GLN A 121 -3.53 -9.06 9.46
C GLN A 121 -2.94 -7.95 10.34
N GLU A 122 -1.62 -7.85 10.41
CA GLU A 122 -0.93 -6.79 11.16
C GLU A 122 -1.27 -5.42 10.59
N ILE A 123 -1.18 -5.23 9.26
CA ILE A 123 -1.53 -3.97 8.61
C ILE A 123 -2.98 -3.58 8.88
N LYS A 124 -3.90 -4.53 8.72
CA LYS A 124 -5.33 -4.30 8.97
C LYS A 124 -5.61 -3.91 10.42
N LEU A 125 -4.93 -4.57 11.36
CA LEU A 125 -5.03 -4.24 12.79
C LEU A 125 -4.52 -2.83 13.06
N ARG A 126 -3.35 -2.47 12.55
CA ARG A 126 -2.74 -1.14 12.72
C ARG A 126 -3.59 -0.05 12.08
N CYS A 127 -4.12 -0.28 10.89
CA CYS A 127 -5.07 0.67 10.28
C CYS A 127 -6.30 0.90 11.17
N GLY A 128 -6.85 -0.17 11.76
CA GLY A 128 -7.96 -0.06 12.72
C GLY A 128 -7.59 0.74 13.96
N GLN A 129 -6.41 0.52 14.53
CA GLN A 129 -5.91 1.26 15.71
C GLN A 129 -5.77 2.76 15.44
N TYR A 130 -5.36 3.14 14.24
CA TYR A 130 -5.16 4.55 13.86
C TYR A 130 -6.36 5.18 13.16
N HIS A 131 -7.52 4.50 13.15
CA HIS A 131 -8.73 4.98 12.46
C HIS A 131 -8.49 5.32 10.98
N ILE A 132 -7.76 4.45 10.30
CA ILE A 132 -7.53 4.49 8.86
C ILE A 132 -8.48 3.51 8.20
N ASP A 133 -9.24 3.97 7.21
CA ASP A 133 -10.06 3.08 6.40
C ASP A 133 -9.16 2.24 5.48
N PHE A 134 -9.11 0.93 5.75
CA PHE A 134 -8.33 -0.02 4.97
C PHE A 134 -9.24 -0.76 3.98
N VAL A 135 -8.90 -0.72 2.70
CA VAL A 135 -9.65 -1.35 1.61
C VAL A 135 -8.70 -2.23 0.80
N GLU A 136 -9.00 -3.52 0.76
CA GLU A 136 -8.29 -4.46 -0.11
C GLU A 136 -8.81 -4.32 -1.54
N ALA A 137 -7.90 -4.17 -2.50
CA ALA A 137 -8.20 -3.99 -3.91
C ALA A 137 -7.44 -5.04 -4.74
N ASP A 138 -8.14 -6.12 -5.13
CA ASP A 138 -7.58 -7.12 -6.02
C ASP A 138 -7.61 -6.62 -7.46
N ILE A 139 -6.46 -6.60 -8.14
CA ILE A 139 -6.37 -6.18 -9.55
C ILE A 139 -7.16 -7.09 -10.51
N ASN A 140 -7.50 -8.31 -10.06
CA ASN A 140 -8.30 -9.26 -10.83
C ASN A 140 -9.81 -9.00 -10.68
N GLU A 141 -10.21 -8.14 -9.76
CA GLU A 141 -11.60 -7.70 -9.57
C GLU A 141 -11.82 -6.36 -10.30
N GLY A 142 -13.07 -6.10 -10.66
CA GLY A 142 -13.43 -4.80 -11.23
C GLY A 142 -13.42 -3.69 -10.18
N PHE A 143 -13.19 -2.44 -10.60
CA PHE A 143 -13.22 -1.30 -9.69
C PHE A 143 -14.56 -1.16 -8.94
N ARG A 144 -15.65 -1.62 -9.54
CA ARG A 144 -16.99 -1.58 -8.96
C ARG A 144 -17.08 -2.48 -7.72
N GLU A 145 -16.50 -3.67 -7.80
CA GLU A 145 -16.48 -4.65 -6.73
C GLU A 145 -15.70 -4.17 -5.51
N VAL A 146 -14.69 -3.33 -5.73
CA VAL A 146 -13.86 -2.72 -4.69
C VAL A 146 -14.52 -1.47 -4.11
N LEU A 147 -14.97 -0.55 -4.98
CA LEU A 147 -15.45 0.77 -4.54
C LEU A 147 -16.87 0.76 -4.01
N LEU A 148 -17.76 -0.04 -4.58
CA LEU A 148 -19.17 -0.03 -4.21
C LEU A 148 -19.40 -0.43 -2.73
N PRO A 149 -18.83 -1.52 -2.21
CA PRO A 149 -18.95 -1.87 -0.80
C PRO A 149 -18.39 -0.78 0.13
N TYR A 150 -17.28 -0.17 -0.25
CA TYR A 150 -16.69 0.94 0.50
C TYR A 150 -17.64 2.15 0.55
N LEU A 151 -18.19 2.57 -0.59
CA LEU A 151 -19.12 3.71 -0.68
C LEU A 151 -20.42 3.46 0.09
N ILE A 152 -20.95 2.24 0.03
CA ILE A 152 -22.13 1.84 0.82
C ILE A 152 -21.83 1.91 2.32
N LYS A 153 -20.66 1.41 2.76
CA LYS A 153 -20.21 1.52 4.15
C LYS A 153 -20.13 3.00 4.56
N ARG A 154 -19.51 3.83 3.75
CA ARG A 154 -19.31 5.25 4.04
C ARG A 154 -20.65 6.02 4.08
N SER A 155 -21.59 5.74 3.18
CA SER A 155 -22.91 6.40 3.17
C SER A 155 -23.78 6.11 4.41
N LYS A 156 -23.43 5.09 5.19
CA LYS A 156 -24.13 4.77 6.45
C LYS A 156 -23.52 5.47 7.67
N LEU A 157 -22.35 6.09 7.52
CA LEU A 157 -21.63 6.77 8.59
C LEU A 157 -21.92 8.28 8.61
N TYR A 158 -22.52 8.80 7.56
CA TYR A 158 -22.93 10.19 7.37
C TYR A 158 -24.38 10.23 6.89
#